data_252e1831d60899b4a03443a9e14b40c6
#
_entry.id   252e1831d60899b4a03443a9e14b40c6
#
_cell.length_a   1.000
_cell.length_b   1.000
_cell.length_c   1.000
_cell.angle_alpha   90.00
_cell.angle_beta   90.00
_cell.angle_gamma   90.00
#
_symmetry.space_group_name_H-M   'P 1'
#
loop_
_entity.id
_entity.type
_entity.pdbx_description
1 polymer ?
#
loop_
_entity_poly.entity_id
_entity_poly.type
_entity_poly.pdbx_seq_one_letter_code
_entity_poly.pdbx_strand_id
1 'polypeptide(L)'
;MKELTPDEVRSFQQGRGLTVTGLIDDVTSRALEEARWKLGDRSLHITTPTLMHGDDVATLQNRLVEMGFDCGRVDGIYGTRTSSAVSEFQKSVGVTVDGKCGPATIIALLRLTTIVSGGAPVRLREDVSHKNRGPALADKIIVLDPSNGGESRGVSGFGIEEAEIVYDIAQRLEGRLLALGVSVFLTRGKDNCPSQHERVDLANKTSADLVISFHADRYPTPSAHGVATYYYGSDLYSLHSVVGERFASLVQREICARTDLLNCHSHAKVWDLLRLTKAPTVRVDLGYLTNPGDAERLGRADFRDVIAESIVIAIQRLYLASEDDAKTGMLRLSDLRKAGLRSN
;
A
#
# COMPACT_ATOMS: atom_id res chain seq x y z
N MET A 1 26.50 -2.09 18.53
CA MET A 1 25.59 -2.98 17.80
C MET A 1 26.47 -4.00 17.06
N LYS A 2 26.09 -5.29 17.05
CA LYS A 2 26.77 -6.29 16.24
C LYS A 2 26.57 -5.89 14.76
N GLU A 3 27.63 -5.85 13.97
CA GLU A 3 27.49 -5.66 12.52
C GLU A 3 26.71 -6.84 11.94
N LEU A 4 25.63 -6.52 11.22
CA LEU A 4 24.83 -7.53 10.54
C LEU A 4 25.57 -8.00 9.29
N THR A 5 25.60 -9.28 9.05
CA THR A 5 26.10 -9.85 7.81
C THR A 5 25.12 -9.56 6.64
N PRO A 6 25.57 -9.55 5.39
CA PRO A 6 24.69 -9.35 4.23
C PRO A 6 23.50 -10.33 4.19
N ASP A 7 23.67 -11.56 4.67
CA ASP A 7 22.60 -12.56 4.71
C ASP A 7 21.58 -12.27 5.83
N GLU A 8 22.05 -11.80 6.99
CA GLU A 8 21.15 -11.32 8.04
C GLU A 8 20.35 -10.10 7.56
N VAL A 9 20.99 -9.19 6.80
CA VAL A 9 20.30 -8.04 6.20
C VAL A 9 19.25 -8.49 5.18
N ARG A 10 19.58 -9.44 4.28
CA ARG A 10 18.60 -10.00 3.33
C ARG A 10 17.42 -10.64 4.03
N SER A 11 17.68 -11.46 5.06
CA SER A 11 16.63 -12.11 5.85
C SER A 11 15.73 -11.07 6.55
N PHE A 12 16.32 -10.01 7.11
CA PHE A 12 15.59 -8.91 7.70
C PHE A 12 14.74 -8.16 6.67
N GLN A 13 15.34 -7.80 5.53
CA GLN A 13 14.64 -7.13 4.43
C GLN A 13 13.46 -7.97 3.92
N GLN A 14 13.67 -9.27 3.74
CA GLN A 14 12.62 -10.20 3.31
C GLN A 14 11.48 -10.26 4.34
N GLY A 15 11.79 -10.44 5.63
CA GLY A 15 10.79 -10.50 6.69
C GLY A 15 10.01 -9.18 6.86
N ARG A 16 10.62 -8.05 6.47
CA ARG A 16 9.99 -6.72 6.48
C ARG A 16 9.27 -6.35 5.19
N GLY A 17 9.33 -7.20 4.16
CA GLY A 17 8.77 -6.85 2.85
C GLY A 17 9.50 -5.68 2.17
N LEU A 18 10.76 -5.47 2.48
CA LEU A 18 11.63 -4.48 1.83
C LEU A 18 12.27 -5.07 0.58
N THR A 19 12.88 -4.22 -0.24
CA THR A 19 13.72 -4.68 -1.36
C THR A 19 14.92 -5.44 -0.81
N VAL A 20 15.12 -6.68 -1.25
CA VAL A 20 16.17 -7.58 -0.72
C VAL A 20 17.48 -7.30 -1.44
N THR A 21 18.26 -6.35 -0.92
CA THR A 21 19.57 -5.97 -1.49
C THR A 21 20.75 -6.59 -0.74
N GLY A 22 20.58 -6.92 0.54
CA GLY A 22 21.64 -7.29 1.45
C GLY A 22 22.53 -6.11 1.91
N LEU A 23 22.11 -4.87 1.56
CA LEU A 23 22.78 -3.63 1.95
C LEU A 23 21.89 -2.85 2.92
N ILE A 24 22.51 -2.16 3.87
CA ILE A 24 21.80 -1.27 4.79
C ILE A 24 21.72 0.11 4.10
N ASP A 25 20.66 0.30 3.32
CA ASP A 25 20.27 1.59 2.77
C ASP A 25 19.42 2.38 3.78
N ASP A 26 19.02 3.61 3.46
CA ASP A 26 18.25 4.49 4.36
C ASP A 26 16.92 3.85 4.79
N VAL A 27 16.27 3.10 3.89
CA VAL A 27 15.00 2.41 4.18
C VAL A 27 15.24 1.24 5.14
N THR A 28 16.27 0.45 4.89
CA THR A 28 16.66 -0.66 5.76
C THR A 28 17.14 -0.17 7.12
N SER A 29 17.92 0.91 7.16
CA SER A 29 18.39 1.53 8.41
C SER A 29 17.22 1.99 9.28
N ARG A 30 16.24 2.66 8.68
CA ARG A 30 15.03 3.10 9.38
C ARG A 30 14.20 1.92 9.91
N ALA A 31 14.01 0.89 9.10
CA ALA A 31 13.31 -0.31 9.53
C ALA A 31 14.02 -1.06 10.66
N LEU A 32 15.36 -1.05 10.67
CA LEU A 32 16.16 -1.59 11.77
C LEU A 32 16.00 -0.78 13.07
N GLU A 33 15.91 0.55 12.97
CA GLU A 33 15.62 1.41 14.12
C GLU A 33 14.20 1.17 14.65
N GLU A 34 13.21 1.05 13.79
CA GLU A 34 11.84 0.72 14.16
C GLU A 34 11.73 -0.64 14.86
N ALA A 35 12.51 -1.63 14.41
CA ALA A 35 12.57 -2.98 15.00
C ALA A 35 13.29 -3.05 16.35
N ARG A 36 13.94 -1.97 16.76
CA ARG A 36 14.79 -1.94 17.95
C ARG A 36 14.02 -2.16 19.24
N TRP A 37 12.77 -1.71 19.28
CA TRP A 37 11.97 -1.70 20.50
C TRP A 37 10.79 -2.67 20.43
N LYS A 38 10.57 -3.41 21.50
CA LYS A 38 9.38 -4.23 21.68
C LYS A 38 8.43 -3.55 22.65
N LEU A 39 7.14 -3.85 22.54
CA LEU A 39 6.13 -3.33 23.47
C LEU A 39 6.47 -3.73 24.91
N GLY A 40 6.72 -2.73 25.74
CA GLY A 40 7.17 -2.91 27.13
C GLY A 40 8.61 -2.45 27.40
N ASP A 41 9.45 -2.31 26.38
CA ASP A 41 10.84 -1.86 26.57
C ASP A 41 10.92 -0.39 26.98
N ARG A 42 9.94 0.41 26.58
CA ARG A 42 9.84 1.84 26.90
C ARG A 42 8.38 2.29 27.06
N SER A 43 8.17 3.41 27.76
CA SER A 43 6.84 4.05 27.82
C SER A 43 6.57 4.82 26.54
N LEU A 44 5.37 4.60 25.96
CA LEU A 44 4.97 5.24 24.71
C LEU A 44 4.05 6.42 24.98
N HIS A 45 4.35 7.57 24.39
CA HIS A 45 3.57 8.82 24.54
C HIS A 45 3.86 9.77 23.38
N ILE A 46 3.09 10.84 23.27
CA ILE A 46 3.36 11.89 22.27
C ILE A 46 4.66 12.62 22.67
N THR A 47 5.56 12.73 21.71
CA THR A 47 6.82 13.49 21.84
C THR A 47 6.86 14.63 20.82
N THR A 48 7.59 15.69 21.12
CA THR A 48 7.83 16.83 20.24
C THR A 48 9.33 17.13 20.19
N PRO A 49 9.91 17.51 19.05
CA PRO A 49 9.25 17.80 17.76
C PRO A 49 8.90 16.56 16.93
N THR A 50 9.50 15.40 17.23
CA THR A 50 9.32 14.16 16.47
C THR A 50 8.48 13.17 17.27
N LEU A 51 7.44 12.59 16.64
CA LEU A 51 6.62 11.58 17.27
C LEU A 51 7.39 10.28 17.49
N MET A 52 7.10 9.57 18.57
CA MET A 52 7.62 8.21 18.78
C MET A 52 7.11 7.28 17.69
N HIS A 53 8.01 6.47 17.15
CA HIS A 53 7.69 5.48 16.14
C HIS A 53 8.45 4.17 16.40
N GLY A 54 7.92 3.08 15.89
CA GLY A 54 8.54 1.75 15.99
C GLY A 54 7.53 0.62 16.03
N ASP A 55 8.07 -0.61 16.06
CA ASP A 55 7.28 -1.84 16.14
C ASP A 55 6.53 -1.97 17.47
N ASP A 56 7.07 -1.41 18.53
CA ASP A 56 6.40 -1.33 19.82
C ASP A 56 5.11 -0.51 19.74
N VAL A 57 5.13 0.60 18.99
CA VAL A 57 3.93 1.43 18.73
C VAL A 57 2.96 0.68 17.84
N ALA A 58 3.43 0.05 16.75
CA ALA A 58 2.57 -0.73 15.86
C ALA A 58 1.90 -1.90 16.60
N THR A 59 2.65 -2.58 17.49
CA THR A 59 2.12 -3.66 18.32
C THR A 59 1.05 -3.15 19.29
N LEU A 60 1.26 -1.98 19.91
CA LEU A 60 0.26 -1.33 20.76
C LEU A 60 -1.01 -1.00 19.96
N GLN A 61 -0.86 -0.33 18.82
CA GLN A 61 -1.97 0.05 17.96
C GLN A 61 -2.79 -1.17 17.53
N ASN A 62 -2.11 -2.25 17.09
CA ASN A 62 -2.78 -3.49 16.72
C ASN A 62 -3.63 -4.05 17.87
N ARG A 63 -3.07 -4.14 19.08
CA ARG A 63 -3.79 -4.63 20.26
C ARG A 63 -5.00 -3.75 20.62
N LEU A 64 -4.84 -2.43 20.55
CA LEU A 64 -5.95 -1.50 20.80
C LEU A 64 -7.08 -1.70 19.79
N VAL A 65 -6.75 -1.85 18.52
CA VAL A 65 -7.73 -2.12 17.46
C VAL A 65 -8.43 -3.46 17.64
N GLU A 66 -7.70 -4.53 17.99
CA GLU A 66 -8.28 -5.85 18.29
C GLU A 66 -9.29 -5.80 19.44
N MET A 67 -9.06 -4.93 20.43
CA MET A 67 -9.95 -4.69 21.54
C MET A 67 -11.07 -3.66 21.25
N GLY A 68 -11.11 -3.10 20.03
CA GLY A 68 -12.16 -2.18 19.58
C GLY A 68 -11.86 -0.70 19.79
N PHE A 69 -10.68 -0.31 20.28
CA PHE A 69 -10.27 1.07 20.45
C PHE A 69 -9.72 1.66 19.16
N ASP A 70 -10.26 2.81 18.73
CA ASP A 70 -9.90 3.41 17.44
C ASP A 70 -8.62 4.26 17.52
N CYS A 71 -7.48 3.66 17.27
CA CYS A 71 -6.22 4.39 17.10
C CYS A 71 -5.95 4.83 15.65
N GLY A 72 -6.91 4.63 14.75
CA GLY A 72 -6.72 4.84 13.32
C GLY A 72 -6.02 3.66 12.64
N ARG A 73 -5.16 3.96 11.68
CA ARG A 73 -4.35 2.96 11.00
C ARG A 73 -3.20 2.52 11.91
N VAL A 74 -2.81 1.25 11.83
CA VAL A 74 -1.61 0.75 12.51
C VAL A 74 -0.39 1.16 11.68
N ASP A 75 0.09 2.36 11.93
CA ASP A 75 1.19 2.99 11.18
C ASP A 75 2.53 2.96 11.92
N GLY A 76 2.52 2.52 13.18
CA GLY A 76 3.70 2.51 14.04
C GLY A 76 4.09 3.90 14.55
N ILE A 77 3.22 4.93 14.47
CA ILE A 77 3.48 6.30 14.92
C ILE A 77 2.56 6.63 16.08
N TYR A 78 3.14 7.07 17.21
CA TYR A 78 2.37 7.46 18.40
C TYR A 78 1.83 8.89 18.24
N GLY A 79 0.74 9.01 17.49
CA GLY A 79 0.05 10.28 17.25
C GLY A 79 -1.12 10.52 18.22
N THR A 80 -1.86 11.60 17.98
CA THR A 80 -3.01 12.01 18.80
C THR A 80 -4.11 10.95 18.85
N ARG A 81 -4.41 10.25 17.73
CA ARG A 81 -5.40 9.17 17.70
C ARG A 81 -4.98 7.98 18.56
N THR A 82 -3.69 7.59 18.51
CA THR A 82 -3.16 6.54 19.36
C THR A 82 -3.25 6.93 20.85
N SER A 83 -2.90 8.17 21.19
CA SER A 83 -3.03 8.68 22.56
C SER A 83 -4.49 8.67 23.05
N SER A 84 -5.44 9.09 22.21
CA SER A 84 -6.87 9.03 22.53
C SER A 84 -7.36 7.60 22.76
N ALA A 85 -6.98 6.66 21.88
CA ALA A 85 -7.32 5.24 22.02
C ALA A 85 -6.73 4.63 23.31
N VAL A 86 -5.49 5.00 23.67
CA VAL A 86 -4.88 4.61 24.95
C VAL A 86 -5.67 5.17 26.12
N SER A 87 -6.11 6.43 26.08
CA SER A 87 -6.94 7.04 27.13
C SER A 87 -8.28 6.32 27.30
N GLU A 88 -8.94 5.97 26.21
CA GLU A 88 -10.19 5.20 26.23
C GLU A 88 -9.98 3.81 26.82
N PHE A 89 -8.90 3.13 26.41
CA PHE A 89 -8.51 1.85 26.98
C PHE A 89 -8.25 1.97 28.48
N GLN A 90 -7.43 2.93 28.91
CA GLN A 90 -7.13 3.17 30.33
C GLN A 90 -8.39 3.36 31.16
N LYS A 91 -9.34 4.16 30.63
CA LYS A 91 -10.65 4.38 31.25
C LYS A 91 -11.44 3.07 31.37
N SER A 92 -11.43 2.22 30.36
CA SER A 92 -12.15 0.95 30.33
C SER A 92 -11.62 -0.08 31.32
N VAL A 93 -10.30 -0.06 31.61
CA VAL A 93 -9.65 -1.02 32.53
C VAL A 93 -9.39 -0.43 33.92
N GLY A 94 -9.76 0.84 34.17
CA GLY A 94 -9.67 1.45 35.48
C GLY A 94 -8.25 1.82 35.92
N VAL A 95 -7.33 2.07 34.99
CA VAL A 95 -6.00 2.62 35.29
C VAL A 95 -5.97 4.12 35.08
N THR A 96 -4.89 4.80 35.51
CA THR A 96 -4.73 6.25 35.34
C THR A 96 -4.88 6.63 33.88
N VAL A 97 -5.79 7.59 33.57
CA VAL A 97 -6.07 8.06 32.22
C VAL A 97 -5.16 9.25 31.91
N ASP A 98 -4.02 8.96 31.29
CA ASP A 98 -3.02 9.98 30.92
C ASP A 98 -2.64 9.95 29.42
N GLY A 99 -3.22 9.02 28.67
CA GLY A 99 -2.93 8.81 27.25
C GLY A 99 -1.51 8.36 26.98
N LYS A 100 -0.81 7.80 27.98
CA LYS A 100 0.54 7.25 27.86
C LYS A 100 0.52 5.73 28.09
N CYS A 101 1.14 4.99 27.22
CA CYS A 101 1.29 3.55 27.41
C CYS A 101 2.52 3.27 28.28
N GLY A 102 2.36 3.48 29.60
CA GLY A 102 3.36 3.17 30.61
C GLY A 102 3.18 1.75 31.20
N PRO A 103 3.98 1.36 32.23
CA PRO A 103 3.99 0.00 32.77
C PRO A 103 2.62 -0.51 33.22
N ALA A 104 1.81 0.31 33.89
CA ALA A 104 0.47 -0.08 34.32
C ALA A 104 -0.47 -0.39 33.13
N THR A 105 -0.42 0.44 32.10
CA THR A 105 -1.17 0.24 30.85
C THR A 105 -0.71 -1.01 30.11
N ILE A 106 0.60 -1.23 30.03
CA ILE A 106 1.19 -2.43 29.39
C ILE A 106 0.75 -3.72 30.13
N ILE A 107 0.82 -3.73 31.47
CA ILE A 107 0.35 -4.87 32.25
C ILE A 107 -1.15 -5.14 32.00
N ALA A 108 -1.97 -4.11 31.94
CA ALA A 108 -3.39 -4.25 31.63
C ALA A 108 -3.62 -4.82 30.22
N LEU A 109 -2.88 -4.31 29.20
CA LEU A 109 -2.93 -4.80 27.83
C LEU A 109 -2.50 -6.28 27.71
N LEU A 110 -1.48 -6.70 28.46
CA LEU A 110 -0.98 -8.08 28.42
C LEU A 110 -1.89 -9.06 29.14
N ARG A 111 -2.68 -8.61 30.12
CA ARG A 111 -3.65 -9.45 30.85
C ARG A 111 -4.90 -9.76 30.04
N LEU A 112 -5.27 -8.87 29.13
CA LEU A 112 -6.44 -9.07 28.27
C LEU A 112 -6.04 -9.94 27.08
N THR A 113 -6.29 -11.24 27.19
CA THR A 113 -6.19 -12.16 26.05
C THR A 113 -7.39 -11.92 25.11
N THR A 114 -7.13 -11.92 23.82
CA THR A 114 -8.14 -11.79 22.76
C THR A 114 -9.14 -12.96 22.87
N ILE A 115 -10.37 -12.68 23.30
CA ILE A 115 -11.44 -13.70 23.41
C ILE A 115 -12.19 -13.86 22.07
N VAL A 116 -12.00 -12.94 21.12
CA VAL A 116 -12.71 -12.93 19.83
C VAL A 116 -11.73 -13.22 18.70
N SER A 117 -11.77 -14.43 18.18
CA SER A 117 -11.17 -14.80 16.91
C SER A 117 -12.19 -14.55 15.80
N GLY A 118 -12.12 -13.42 15.09
CA GLY A 118 -12.97 -13.17 13.93
C GLY A 118 -12.91 -11.73 13.47
N GLY A 119 -12.37 -11.49 12.27
CA GLY A 119 -12.39 -10.24 11.51
C GLY A 119 -11.61 -9.08 12.18
N ALA A 120 -10.61 -8.54 11.48
CA ALA A 120 -9.91 -7.36 11.97
C ALA A 120 -10.84 -6.12 11.83
N PRO A 121 -11.18 -5.39 12.91
CA PRO A 121 -12.10 -4.23 12.85
C PRO A 121 -11.64 -3.13 11.87
N VAL A 122 -10.33 -2.99 11.66
CA VAL A 122 -9.75 -2.06 10.67
C VAL A 122 -10.15 -2.42 9.25
N ARG A 123 -10.14 -3.73 8.93
CA ARG A 123 -10.55 -4.23 7.60
C ARG A 123 -12.01 -3.92 7.31
N LEU A 124 -12.88 -4.14 8.31
CA LEU A 124 -14.30 -3.80 8.20
C LEU A 124 -14.54 -2.30 8.04
N ARG A 125 -13.79 -1.46 8.76
CA ARG A 125 -13.91 0.01 8.64
C ARG A 125 -13.47 0.53 7.28
N GLU A 126 -12.37 0.00 6.72
CA GLU A 126 -11.90 0.38 5.39
C GLU A 126 -12.93 -0.02 4.32
N ASP A 127 -13.42 -1.25 4.36
CA ASP A 127 -14.43 -1.76 3.42
C ASP A 127 -15.76 -1.01 3.54
N VAL A 128 -16.23 -0.74 4.77
CA VAL A 128 -17.45 0.05 5.03
C VAL A 128 -17.27 1.50 4.56
N SER A 129 -16.13 2.13 4.84
CA SER A 129 -15.85 3.48 4.37
C SER A 129 -15.84 3.55 2.85
N HIS A 130 -15.23 2.57 2.18
CA HIS A 130 -15.22 2.47 0.73
C HIS A 130 -16.63 2.28 0.15
N LYS A 131 -17.43 1.39 0.73
CA LYS A 131 -18.82 1.13 0.30
C LYS A 131 -19.74 2.33 0.54
N ASN A 132 -19.58 3.04 1.64
CA ASN A 132 -20.41 4.21 1.98
C ASN A 132 -20.20 5.39 1.03
N ARG A 133 -19.07 5.43 0.31
CA ARG A 133 -18.80 6.46 -0.71
C ARG A 133 -19.55 6.22 -2.03
N GLY A 134 -20.30 5.13 -2.14
CA GLY A 134 -21.14 4.79 -3.29
C GLY A 134 -20.37 4.38 -4.54
N PRO A 135 -21.08 3.86 -5.56
CA PRO A 135 -20.46 3.33 -6.79
C PRO A 135 -20.15 4.40 -7.85
N ALA A 136 -20.65 5.63 -7.69
CA ALA A 136 -20.44 6.68 -8.69
C ALA A 136 -18.97 7.11 -8.73
N LEU A 137 -18.38 7.13 -9.93
CA LEU A 137 -17.01 7.60 -10.13
C LEU A 137 -16.90 9.12 -10.10
N ALA A 138 -17.95 9.84 -10.52
CA ALA A 138 -17.96 11.30 -10.66
C ALA A 138 -17.61 12.07 -9.37
N ASP A 139 -17.82 11.45 -8.19
CA ASP A 139 -17.55 12.10 -6.90
C ASP A 139 -16.25 11.59 -6.25
N LYS A 140 -15.44 10.81 -6.95
CA LYS A 140 -14.21 10.26 -6.40
C LYS A 140 -13.03 11.21 -6.57
N ILE A 141 -12.13 11.18 -5.60
CA ILE A 141 -10.86 11.88 -5.61
C ILE A 141 -9.76 10.83 -5.75
N ILE A 142 -9.05 10.84 -6.86
CA ILE A 142 -7.94 9.92 -7.12
C ILE A 142 -6.63 10.70 -7.23
N VAL A 143 -5.64 10.26 -6.46
CA VAL A 143 -4.29 10.81 -6.54
C VAL A 143 -3.42 9.88 -7.37
N LEU A 144 -2.78 10.43 -8.39
CA LEU A 144 -1.81 9.75 -9.23
C LEU A 144 -0.41 10.20 -8.82
N ASP A 145 0.43 9.24 -8.49
CA ASP A 145 1.78 9.47 -8.00
C ASP A 145 2.82 8.90 -8.97
N PRO A 146 3.18 9.63 -10.04
CA PRO A 146 4.29 9.23 -10.91
C PRO A 146 5.61 9.42 -10.15
N SER A 147 6.38 8.34 -10.00
CA SER A 147 7.67 8.36 -9.29
C SER A 147 8.69 9.31 -9.92
N ASN A 148 9.70 9.68 -9.15
CA ASN A 148 10.80 10.53 -9.60
C ASN A 148 10.32 11.89 -10.16
N GLY A 149 11.04 12.51 -11.09
CA GLY A 149 10.71 13.77 -11.73
C GLY A 149 11.81 14.83 -11.57
N GLY A 150 11.71 15.93 -12.31
CA GLY A 150 12.72 16.98 -12.32
C GLY A 150 14.12 16.43 -12.60
N GLU A 151 15.07 16.68 -11.70
CA GLU A 151 16.44 16.15 -11.79
C GLU A 151 16.54 14.66 -11.46
N SER A 152 15.59 14.12 -10.70
CA SER A 152 15.52 12.68 -10.39
C SER A 152 14.88 11.93 -11.54
N ARG A 153 15.70 11.37 -12.44
CA ARG A 153 15.22 10.62 -13.61
C ARG A 153 14.77 9.20 -13.28
N GLY A 154 15.09 8.71 -12.07
CA GLY A 154 14.81 7.34 -11.68
C GLY A 154 15.70 6.35 -12.42
N VAL A 155 15.14 5.19 -12.69
CA VAL A 155 15.84 4.15 -13.49
C VAL A 155 15.88 4.56 -14.95
N SER A 156 17.01 4.32 -15.61
CA SER A 156 17.17 4.50 -17.06
C SER A 156 17.69 3.22 -17.72
N GLY A 157 17.25 2.96 -18.94
CA GLY A 157 17.69 1.84 -19.73
C GLY A 157 17.20 1.95 -21.17
N PHE A 158 18.01 1.52 -22.13
CA PHE A 158 17.67 1.48 -23.55
C PHE A 158 17.15 2.83 -24.12
N GLY A 159 17.68 3.95 -23.61
CA GLY A 159 17.31 5.30 -24.07
C GLY A 159 15.99 5.85 -23.52
N ILE A 160 15.40 5.20 -22.52
CA ILE A 160 14.18 5.64 -21.85
C ILE A 160 14.43 5.84 -20.35
N GLU A 161 13.68 6.71 -19.72
CA GLU A 161 13.79 7.07 -18.30
C GLU A 161 12.46 6.84 -17.57
N GLU A 162 12.55 6.29 -16.36
CA GLU A 162 11.38 6.00 -15.53
C GLU A 162 10.48 7.25 -15.36
N ALA A 163 11.07 8.39 -14.98
CA ALA A 163 10.33 9.61 -14.70
C ALA A 163 9.44 10.07 -15.86
N GLU A 164 9.90 9.88 -17.11
CA GLU A 164 9.14 10.27 -18.31
C GLU A 164 8.01 9.28 -18.60
N ILE A 165 8.28 7.99 -18.50
CA ILE A 165 7.32 6.91 -18.79
C ILE A 165 6.15 6.97 -17.80
N VAL A 166 6.46 7.01 -16.51
CA VAL A 166 5.41 6.99 -15.47
C VAL A 166 4.59 8.29 -15.46
N TYR A 167 5.19 9.42 -15.84
CA TYR A 167 4.48 10.67 -15.99
C TYR A 167 3.53 10.67 -17.20
N ASP A 168 3.97 10.15 -18.36
CA ASP A 168 3.13 10.01 -19.54
C ASP A 168 1.93 9.07 -19.27
N ILE A 169 2.15 7.96 -18.58
CA ILE A 169 1.04 7.06 -18.16
C ILE A 169 0.07 7.76 -17.23
N ALA A 170 0.58 8.51 -16.23
CA ALA A 170 -0.25 9.25 -15.30
C ALA A 170 -1.10 10.32 -16.01
N GLN A 171 -0.54 11.05 -16.99
CA GLN A 171 -1.27 12.03 -17.78
C GLN A 171 -2.37 11.40 -18.66
N ARG A 172 -2.09 10.24 -19.29
CA ARG A 172 -3.09 9.49 -20.05
C ARG A 172 -4.25 9.04 -19.17
N LEU A 173 -3.92 8.57 -17.98
CA LEU A 173 -4.90 8.13 -16.99
C LEU A 173 -5.71 9.33 -16.46
N GLU A 174 -5.06 10.44 -16.13
CA GLU A 174 -5.71 11.68 -15.71
C GLU A 174 -6.77 12.12 -16.71
N GLY A 175 -6.42 12.24 -18.00
CA GLY A 175 -7.38 12.64 -19.03
C GLY A 175 -8.61 11.74 -19.13
N ARG A 176 -8.43 10.43 -19.00
CA ARG A 176 -9.54 9.46 -19.02
C ARG A 176 -10.42 9.56 -17.77
N LEU A 177 -9.81 9.70 -16.61
CA LEU A 177 -10.54 9.82 -15.34
C LEU A 177 -11.33 11.12 -15.26
N LEU A 178 -10.75 12.25 -15.71
CA LEU A 178 -11.44 13.53 -15.80
C LEU A 178 -12.68 13.43 -16.73
N ALA A 179 -12.57 12.73 -17.85
CA ALA A 179 -13.71 12.47 -18.76
C ALA A 179 -14.82 11.63 -18.10
N LEU A 180 -14.51 10.86 -17.08
CA LEU A 180 -15.47 10.09 -16.26
C LEU A 180 -16.00 10.90 -15.05
N GLY A 181 -15.61 12.16 -14.91
CA GLY A 181 -16.05 13.04 -13.83
C GLY A 181 -15.29 12.86 -12.52
N VAL A 182 -14.18 12.11 -12.52
CA VAL A 182 -13.31 11.92 -11.34
C VAL A 182 -12.49 13.18 -11.09
N SER A 183 -12.34 13.58 -9.84
CA SER A 183 -11.37 14.61 -9.45
C SER A 183 -9.98 14.00 -9.34
N VAL A 184 -9.03 14.44 -10.15
CA VAL A 184 -7.68 13.87 -10.20
C VAL A 184 -6.65 14.88 -9.72
N PHE A 185 -5.70 14.41 -8.91
CA PHE A 185 -4.54 15.19 -8.49
C PHE A 185 -3.27 14.40 -8.78
N LEU A 186 -2.29 15.05 -9.42
CA LEU A 186 -0.96 14.50 -9.57
C LEU A 186 -0.08 14.96 -8.40
N THR A 187 0.75 14.07 -7.85
CA THR A 187 1.69 14.43 -6.79
C THR A 187 2.80 15.35 -7.29
N ARG A 188 3.06 15.36 -8.59
CA ARG A 188 4.06 16.21 -9.22
C ARG A 188 3.68 16.66 -10.62
N GLY A 189 4.29 17.75 -11.05
CA GLY A 189 4.38 18.12 -12.45
C GLY A 189 5.55 17.42 -13.18
N LYS A 190 5.89 17.90 -14.36
CA LYS A 190 6.97 17.35 -15.18
C LYS A 190 8.36 17.64 -14.57
N ASP A 191 8.56 18.84 -14.05
CA ASP A 191 9.87 19.41 -13.75
C ASP A 191 10.19 19.46 -12.24
N ASN A 192 9.38 18.81 -11.40
CA ASN A 192 9.61 18.75 -9.97
C ASN A 192 9.58 17.31 -9.44
N CYS A 193 10.30 17.08 -8.33
CA CYS A 193 10.35 15.79 -7.64
C CYS A 193 10.08 16.00 -6.15
N PRO A 194 8.81 16.00 -5.72
CA PRO A 194 8.48 16.06 -4.30
C PRO A 194 9.07 14.87 -3.54
N SER A 195 9.45 15.12 -2.31
CA SER A 195 9.85 14.07 -1.38
C SER A 195 8.70 13.09 -1.11
N GLN A 196 9.03 11.90 -0.64
CA GLN A 196 8.05 10.90 -0.22
C GLN A 196 7.01 11.47 0.76
N HIS A 197 7.46 12.29 1.71
CA HIS A 197 6.60 12.90 2.71
C HIS A 197 5.60 13.90 2.09
N GLU A 198 6.04 14.74 1.17
CA GLU A 198 5.16 15.67 0.45
C GLU A 198 4.12 14.95 -0.39
N ARG A 199 4.47 13.81 -1.00
CA ARG A 199 3.52 12.95 -1.75
C ARG A 199 2.43 12.37 -0.84
N VAL A 200 2.82 11.84 0.31
CA VAL A 200 1.91 11.35 1.36
C VAL A 200 1.02 12.48 1.89
N ASP A 201 1.60 13.63 2.15
CA ASP A 201 0.89 14.81 2.64
C ASP A 201 -0.16 15.31 1.66
N LEU A 202 0.17 15.37 0.37
CA LEU A 202 -0.79 15.74 -0.67
C LEU A 202 -1.98 14.76 -0.68
N ALA A 203 -1.70 13.46 -0.73
CA ALA A 203 -2.73 12.43 -0.73
C ALA A 203 -3.64 12.50 0.49
N ASN A 204 -3.06 12.77 1.68
CA ASN A 204 -3.82 12.88 2.92
C ASN A 204 -4.63 14.18 3.03
N LYS A 205 -4.11 15.31 2.50
CA LYS A 205 -4.78 16.61 2.51
C LYS A 205 -5.94 16.67 1.52
N THR A 206 -5.83 16.01 0.37
CA THR A 206 -6.91 15.94 -0.62
C THR A 206 -8.05 15.03 -0.21
N SER A 207 -7.91 14.28 0.89
CA SER A 207 -8.88 13.25 1.30
C SER A 207 -9.18 12.25 0.19
N ALA A 208 -8.13 11.80 -0.50
CA ALA A 208 -8.21 10.89 -1.64
C ALA A 208 -9.05 9.63 -1.31
N ASP A 209 -9.79 9.15 -2.29
CA ASP A 209 -10.47 7.85 -2.25
C ASP A 209 -9.54 6.71 -2.63
N LEU A 210 -8.54 7.00 -3.45
CA LEU A 210 -7.56 6.05 -3.96
C LEU A 210 -6.27 6.76 -4.33
N VAL A 211 -5.14 6.11 -4.09
CA VAL A 211 -3.83 6.59 -4.52
C VAL A 211 -3.16 5.51 -5.37
N ILE A 212 -2.61 5.90 -6.50
CA ILE A 212 -1.92 5.00 -7.42
C ILE A 212 -0.53 5.55 -7.70
N SER A 213 0.50 4.82 -7.28
CA SER A 213 1.89 5.18 -7.52
C SER A 213 2.46 4.34 -8.67
N PHE A 214 3.13 4.98 -9.61
CA PHE A 214 3.70 4.36 -10.81
C PHE A 214 5.21 4.35 -10.75
N HIS A 215 5.79 3.19 -11.02
CA HIS A 215 7.21 2.96 -11.06
C HIS A 215 7.62 2.09 -12.25
N ALA A 216 8.87 2.20 -12.64
CA ALA A 216 9.57 1.17 -13.43
C ALA A 216 10.83 0.80 -12.66
N ASP A 217 11.14 -0.48 -12.59
CA ASP A 217 12.18 -0.99 -11.71
C ASP A 217 13.45 -1.36 -12.46
N ARG A 218 14.50 -1.72 -11.73
CA ARG A 218 15.74 -2.26 -12.24
C ARG A 218 16.12 -3.51 -11.47
N TYR A 219 16.78 -4.42 -12.14
CA TYR A 219 17.38 -5.58 -11.49
C TYR A 219 18.77 -5.86 -12.09
N PRO A 220 19.74 -6.36 -11.30
CA PRO A 220 21.10 -6.60 -11.80
C PRO A 220 21.16 -7.55 -13.00
N THR A 221 20.24 -8.51 -13.08
CA THR A 221 20.16 -9.41 -14.24
C THR A 221 19.05 -8.97 -15.20
N PRO A 222 19.31 -8.90 -16.52
CA PRO A 222 18.32 -8.51 -17.53
C PRO A 222 17.15 -9.50 -17.67
N SER A 223 17.22 -10.65 -17.01
CA SER A 223 16.15 -11.66 -17.03
C SER A 223 14.92 -11.29 -16.21
N ALA A 224 15.05 -10.35 -15.25
CA ALA A 224 13.89 -9.85 -14.51
C ALA A 224 13.01 -9.01 -15.43
N HIS A 225 11.73 -9.34 -15.52
CA HIS A 225 10.75 -8.66 -16.38
C HIS A 225 9.32 -8.86 -15.85
N GLY A 226 8.38 -8.04 -16.32
CA GLY A 226 6.97 -8.16 -16.03
C GLY A 226 6.45 -7.10 -15.06
N VAL A 227 5.14 -7.13 -14.82
CA VAL A 227 4.40 -6.18 -13.99
C VAL A 227 4.08 -6.77 -12.62
N ALA A 228 4.29 -5.97 -11.57
CA ALA A 228 3.90 -6.30 -10.20
C ALA A 228 3.10 -5.16 -9.57
N THR A 229 2.20 -5.49 -8.65
CA THR A 229 1.48 -4.50 -7.86
C THR A 229 1.70 -4.71 -6.38
N TYR A 230 1.70 -3.62 -5.62
CA TYR A 230 1.99 -3.66 -4.20
C TYR A 230 0.94 -2.86 -3.44
N TYR A 231 0.50 -3.42 -2.30
CA TYR A 231 -0.46 -2.80 -1.40
C TYR A 231 0.05 -2.84 0.05
N TYR A 232 -0.53 -2.03 0.92
CA TYR A 232 -0.15 -2.06 2.33
C TYR A 232 -0.54 -3.37 2.98
N GLY A 233 0.44 -4.03 3.56
CA GLY A 233 0.23 -5.23 4.35
C GLY A 233 1.47 -5.67 5.09
N SER A 234 1.27 -6.28 6.26
CA SER A 234 2.31 -6.84 7.09
C SER A 234 1.85 -8.18 7.64
N ASP A 235 2.54 -9.24 7.28
CA ASP A 235 2.31 -10.57 7.83
C ASP A 235 2.61 -10.61 9.33
N LEU A 236 3.57 -9.79 9.78
CA LEU A 236 3.97 -9.69 11.18
C LEU A 236 2.80 -9.30 12.10
N TYR A 237 1.88 -8.46 11.59
CA TYR A 237 0.72 -7.98 12.34
C TYR A 237 -0.61 -8.53 11.80
N SER A 238 -0.56 -9.43 10.81
CA SER A 238 -1.75 -9.93 10.10
C SER A 238 -2.67 -8.81 9.61
N LEU A 239 -2.09 -7.67 9.26
CA LEU A 239 -2.79 -6.47 8.81
C LEU A 239 -2.52 -6.22 7.35
N HIS A 240 -3.57 -5.90 6.61
CA HIS A 240 -3.47 -5.41 5.24
C HIS A 240 -4.67 -4.53 4.88
N SER A 241 -4.47 -3.66 3.90
CA SER A 241 -5.53 -2.89 3.27
C SER A 241 -6.36 -3.81 2.39
N VAL A 242 -7.61 -4.06 2.76
CA VAL A 242 -8.51 -4.95 1.99
C VAL A 242 -8.86 -4.32 0.63
N VAL A 243 -9.13 -3.01 0.62
CA VAL A 243 -9.42 -2.29 -0.62
C VAL A 243 -8.16 -2.17 -1.47
N GLY A 244 -7.00 -1.90 -0.85
CA GLY A 244 -5.71 -1.87 -1.54
C GLY A 244 -5.36 -3.21 -2.18
N GLU A 245 -5.53 -4.32 -1.48
CA GLU A 245 -5.33 -5.68 -2.01
C GLU A 245 -6.25 -5.98 -3.19
N ARG A 246 -7.56 -5.69 -3.02
CA ARG A 246 -8.56 -5.87 -4.09
C ARG A 246 -8.19 -5.06 -5.32
N PHE A 247 -7.83 -3.78 -5.14
CA PHE A 247 -7.46 -2.92 -6.25
C PHE A 247 -6.15 -3.35 -6.92
N ALA A 248 -5.11 -3.70 -6.15
CA ALA A 248 -3.86 -4.23 -6.67
C ALA A 248 -4.10 -5.47 -7.56
N SER A 249 -4.94 -6.40 -7.09
CA SER A 249 -5.31 -7.60 -7.85
C SER A 249 -6.09 -7.27 -9.13
N LEU A 250 -6.97 -6.25 -9.10
CA LEU A 250 -7.69 -5.79 -10.28
C LEU A 250 -6.73 -5.16 -11.30
N VAL A 251 -5.84 -4.26 -10.89
CA VAL A 251 -4.83 -3.65 -11.77
C VAL A 251 -3.95 -4.69 -12.39
N GLN A 252 -3.42 -5.62 -11.58
CA GLN A 252 -2.59 -6.73 -12.05
C GLN A 252 -3.28 -7.54 -13.13
N ARG A 253 -4.53 -7.94 -12.88
CA ARG A 253 -5.34 -8.71 -13.80
C ARG A 253 -5.61 -7.98 -15.11
N GLU A 254 -6.01 -6.71 -15.03
CA GLU A 254 -6.42 -5.94 -16.21
C GLU A 254 -5.22 -5.62 -17.11
N ILE A 255 -4.04 -5.33 -16.53
CA ILE A 255 -2.81 -5.13 -17.31
C ILE A 255 -2.40 -6.44 -17.97
N CYS A 256 -2.30 -7.55 -17.24
CA CYS A 256 -1.87 -8.83 -17.79
C CYS A 256 -2.86 -9.41 -18.82
N ALA A 257 -4.15 -9.07 -18.72
CA ALA A 257 -5.15 -9.52 -19.69
C ALA A 257 -5.07 -8.79 -21.04
N ARG A 258 -4.47 -7.59 -21.08
CA ARG A 258 -4.40 -6.72 -22.27
C ARG A 258 -3.00 -6.52 -22.80
N THR A 259 -2.01 -7.01 -22.09
CA THR A 259 -0.60 -6.94 -22.47
C THR A 259 0.05 -8.32 -22.38
N ASP A 260 1.22 -8.45 -22.97
CA ASP A 260 2.06 -9.64 -22.88
C ASP A 260 3.11 -9.54 -21.75
N LEU A 261 2.92 -8.63 -20.79
CA LEU A 261 3.77 -8.55 -19.59
C LEU A 261 3.60 -9.79 -18.72
N LEU A 262 4.72 -10.29 -18.21
CA LEU A 262 4.71 -11.39 -17.24
C LEU A 262 3.96 -10.94 -15.98
N ASN A 263 3.07 -11.77 -15.50
CA ASN A 263 2.35 -11.54 -14.25
C ASN A 263 3.24 -11.86 -13.04
N CYS A 264 3.77 -10.84 -12.40
CA CYS A 264 4.56 -10.94 -11.17
C CYS A 264 3.72 -10.83 -9.91
N HIS A 265 2.39 -10.93 -10.02
CA HIS A 265 1.42 -10.94 -8.92
C HIS A 265 1.33 -9.64 -8.10
N SER A 266 0.45 -9.69 -7.08
CA SER A 266 0.24 -8.61 -6.12
C SER A 266 0.86 -9.00 -4.78
N HIS A 267 1.55 -8.04 -4.11
CA HIS A 267 2.33 -8.32 -2.91
C HIS A 267 2.03 -7.30 -1.81
N ALA A 268 1.96 -7.80 -0.58
CA ALA A 268 1.89 -6.96 0.60
C ALA A 268 3.25 -6.34 0.92
N LYS A 269 3.29 -5.04 1.19
CA LYS A 269 4.50 -4.28 1.54
C LYS A 269 4.20 -3.22 2.61
N VAL A 270 5.23 -2.86 3.39
CA VAL A 270 5.15 -1.86 4.45
C VAL A 270 5.84 -0.53 4.08
N TRP A 271 6.04 -0.28 2.78
CA TRP A 271 6.69 0.96 2.32
C TRP A 271 5.93 2.20 2.79
N ASP A 272 6.65 3.27 3.06
CA ASP A 272 6.12 4.48 3.68
C ASP A 272 4.90 5.06 2.93
N LEU A 273 4.94 5.14 1.60
CA LEU A 273 3.80 5.61 0.83
C LEU A 273 2.54 4.77 1.08
N LEU A 274 2.69 3.44 1.09
CA LEU A 274 1.57 2.52 1.33
C LEU A 274 1.07 2.59 2.78
N ARG A 275 1.99 2.75 3.73
CA ARG A 275 1.74 2.74 5.17
C ARG A 275 1.14 4.05 5.67
N LEU A 276 1.70 5.19 5.26
CA LEU A 276 1.38 6.51 5.81
C LEU A 276 0.23 7.21 5.09
N THR A 277 -0.13 6.77 3.90
CA THR A 277 -1.28 7.29 3.18
C THR A 277 -2.57 6.73 3.78
N LYS A 278 -3.51 7.62 4.12
CA LYS A 278 -4.80 7.24 4.74
C LYS A 278 -5.74 6.51 3.78
N ALA A 279 -5.72 6.89 2.51
CA ALA A 279 -6.50 6.23 1.47
C ALA A 279 -5.90 4.85 1.11
N PRO A 280 -6.70 3.92 0.58
CA PRO A 280 -6.17 2.75 -0.10
C PRO A 280 -5.15 3.17 -1.15
N THR A 281 -3.94 2.61 -1.07
CA THR A 281 -2.81 2.98 -1.93
C THR A 281 -2.23 1.74 -2.56
N VAL A 282 -2.01 1.81 -3.88
CA VAL A 282 -1.37 0.76 -4.66
C VAL A 282 -0.19 1.35 -5.42
N ARG A 283 0.97 0.70 -5.33
CA ARG A 283 2.10 0.93 -6.21
C ARG A 283 2.06 -0.09 -7.34
N VAL A 284 2.31 0.37 -8.56
CA VAL A 284 2.37 -0.43 -9.78
C VAL A 284 3.77 -0.33 -10.35
N ASP A 285 4.54 -1.41 -10.33
CA ASP A 285 5.82 -1.53 -11.00
C ASP A 285 5.56 -2.12 -12.39
N LEU A 286 5.66 -1.26 -13.41
CA LEU A 286 5.19 -1.51 -14.78
C LEU A 286 6.11 -2.37 -15.62
N GLY A 287 7.30 -2.69 -15.10
CA GLY A 287 8.31 -3.48 -15.77
C GLY A 287 9.72 -3.08 -15.34
N TYR A 288 10.72 -3.73 -15.93
CA TYR A 288 12.13 -3.51 -15.61
C TYR A 288 12.83 -2.82 -16.78
N LEU A 289 13.32 -1.59 -16.58
CA LEU A 289 14.06 -0.87 -17.62
C LEU A 289 15.45 -1.49 -17.91
N THR A 290 15.89 -2.42 -17.11
CA THR A 290 17.07 -3.25 -17.35
C THR A 290 16.78 -4.46 -18.25
N ASN A 291 15.52 -4.78 -18.49
CA ASN A 291 15.12 -5.83 -19.44
C ASN A 291 14.80 -5.20 -20.80
N PRO A 292 15.43 -5.66 -21.90
CA PRO A 292 15.23 -5.06 -23.22
C PRO A 292 13.77 -5.16 -23.72
N GLY A 293 13.07 -6.26 -23.41
CA GLY A 293 11.68 -6.44 -23.83
C GLY A 293 10.71 -5.51 -23.10
N ASP A 294 10.86 -5.34 -21.78
CA ASP A 294 10.04 -4.40 -21.02
C ASP A 294 10.35 -2.95 -21.42
N ALA A 295 11.62 -2.61 -21.62
CA ALA A 295 12.05 -1.29 -22.07
C ALA A 295 11.48 -0.96 -23.47
N GLU A 296 11.52 -1.90 -24.41
CA GLU A 296 10.92 -1.72 -25.73
C GLU A 296 9.42 -1.46 -25.64
N ARG A 297 8.68 -2.26 -24.86
CA ARG A 297 7.25 -2.09 -24.67
C ARG A 297 6.91 -0.73 -24.04
N LEU A 298 7.56 -0.41 -22.92
CA LEU A 298 7.33 0.85 -22.19
C LEU A 298 7.74 2.08 -23.00
N GLY A 299 8.70 1.97 -23.92
CA GLY A 299 9.09 3.01 -24.87
C GLY A 299 7.98 3.38 -25.87
N ARG A 300 7.05 2.46 -26.14
CA ARG A 300 5.98 2.65 -27.12
C ARG A 300 4.78 3.39 -26.52
N ALA A 301 4.34 4.45 -27.18
CA ALA A 301 3.22 5.28 -26.73
C ALA A 301 1.87 4.52 -26.72
N ASP A 302 1.63 3.67 -27.73
CA ASP A 302 0.45 2.81 -27.81
C ASP A 302 0.38 1.79 -26.66
N PHE A 303 1.52 1.24 -26.27
CA PHE A 303 1.57 0.31 -25.13
C PHE A 303 1.26 1.01 -23.80
N ARG A 304 1.81 2.22 -23.57
CA ARG A 304 1.47 3.02 -22.39
C ARG A 304 -0.01 3.42 -22.36
N ASP A 305 -0.62 3.59 -23.55
CA ASP A 305 -2.05 3.85 -23.68
C ASP A 305 -2.90 2.67 -23.21
N VAL A 306 -2.53 1.46 -23.60
CA VAL A 306 -3.17 0.19 -23.14
C VAL A 306 -3.03 0.02 -21.62
N ILE A 307 -1.87 0.35 -21.04
CA ILE A 307 -1.69 0.33 -19.58
C ILE A 307 -2.65 1.30 -18.90
N ALA A 308 -2.72 2.55 -19.38
CA ALA A 308 -3.61 3.56 -18.80
C ALA A 308 -5.08 3.11 -18.89
N GLU A 309 -5.52 2.57 -20.01
CA GLU A 309 -6.86 2.01 -20.18
C GLU A 309 -7.14 0.86 -19.23
N SER A 310 -6.19 -0.06 -19.08
CA SER A 310 -6.29 -1.20 -18.16
C SER A 310 -6.54 -0.75 -16.72
N ILE A 311 -5.85 0.31 -16.29
CA ILE A 311 -6.00 0.87 -14.95
C ILE A 311 -7.36 1.58 -14.79
N VAL A 312 -7.86 2.29 -15.81
CA VAL A 312 -9.23 2.86 -15.80
C VAL A 312 -10.26 1.75 -15.56
N ILE A 313 -10.14 0.64 -16.28
CA ILE A 313 -11.06 -0.49 -16.13
C ILE A 313 -10.95 -1.10 -14.73
N ALA A 314 -9.75 -1.22 -14.18
CA ALA A 314 -9.55 -1.69 -12.81
C ALA A 314 -10.23 -0.77 -11.78
N ILE A 315 -10.13 0.57 -11.97
CA ILE A 315 -10.81 1.55 -11.12
C ILE A 315 -12.33 1.41 -11.25
N GLN A 316 -12.86 1.32 -12.46
CA GLN A 316 -14.30 1.11 -12.67
C GLN A 316 -14.78 -0.16 -11.94
N ARG A 317 -14.07 -1.26 -12.07
CA ARG A 317 -14.41 -2.53 -11.41
C ARG A 317 -14.30 -2.48 -9.88
N LEU A 318 -13.39 -1.65 -9.33
CA LEU A 318 -13.27 -1.46 -7.89
C LEU A 318 -14.56 -0.86 -7.29
N TYR A 319 -15.19 0.06 -8.00
CA TYR A 319 -16.39 0.78 -7.56
C TYR A 319 -17.70 0.15 -8.08
N LEU A 320 -17.66 -0.79 -9.00
CA LEU A 320 -18.84 -1.56 -9.37
C LEU A 320 -19.37 -2.38 -8.18
N ALA A 321 -20.69 -2.46 -8.08
CA ALA A 321 -21.30 -3.38 -7.15
C ALA A 321 -20.84 -4.81 -7.46
N SER A 322 -20.55 -5.60 -6.43
CA SER A 322 -20.03 -6.98 -6.59
C SER A 322 -20.99 -7.92 -7.33
N GLU A 323 -22.26 -7.50 -7.46
CA GLU A 323 -23.31 -8.22 -8.23
C GLU A 323 -23.17 -7.97 -9.73
N ASP A 324 -22.62 -6.82 -10.13
CA ASP A 324 -22.46 -6.38 -11.50
C ASP A 324 -21.05 -6.71 -12.07
N ASP A 325 -20.11 -7.11 -11.22
CA ASP A 325 -18.78 -7.51 -11.67
C ASP A 325 -18.87 -8.89 -12.34
N ALA A 326 -18.71 -8.92 -13.66
CA ALA A 326 -18.67 -10.16 -14.41
C ALA A 326 -17.61 -11.09 -13.79
N LYS A 327 -18.05 -12.26 -13.33
CA LYS A 327 -17.20 -13.32 -12.73
C LYS A 327 -16.29 -13.94 -13.80
N THR A 328 -15.41 -13.13 -14.35
CA THR A 328 -14.43 -13.56 -15.35
C THR A 328 -13.26 -14.23 -14.65
N GLY A 329 -13.11 -15.54 -14.84
CA GLY A 329 -11.89 -16.28 -14.57
C GLY A 329 -11.91 -17.33 -13.47
N MET A 330 -13.02 -17.57 -12.77
CA MET A 330 -13.19 -18.75 -11.93
C MET A 330 -14.53 -19.44 -12.22
N LEU A 331 -14.50 -20.37 -13.17
CA LEU A 331 -15.57 -21.37 -13.30
C LEU A 331 -15.57 -22.23 -12.02
N ARG A 332 -16.53 -22.00 -11.14
CA ARG A 332 -16.74 -22.91 -10.01
C ARG A 332 -17.36 -24.21 -10.54
N LEU A 333 -17.01 -25.34 -9.93
CA LEU A 333 -17.62 -26.62 -10.26
C LEU A 333 -19.17 -26.58 -10.27
N SER A 334 -19.77 -25.71 -9.44
CA SER A 334 -21.20 -25.44 -9.40
C SER A 334 -21.74 -24.79 -10.70
N ASP A 335 -20.92 -23.96 -11.34
CA ASP A 335 -21.29 -23.22 -12.56
C ASP A 335 -21.19 -24.15 -13.78
N LEU A 336 -20.20 -25.06 -13.79
CA LEU A 336 -20.09 -26.15 -14.78
C LEU A 336 -21.24 -27.13 -14.67
N ARG A 337 -21.69 -27.47 -13.46
CA ARG A 337 -22.85 -28.32 -13.26
C ARG A 337 -24.17 -27.68 -13.71
N LYS A 338 -24.34 -26.36 -13.48
CA LYS A 338 -25.50 -25.60 -13.98
C LYS A 338 -25.51 -25.45 -15.49
N ALA A 339 -24.33 -25.37 -16.12
CA ALA A 339 -24.19 -25.31 -17.57
C ALA A 339 -24.35 -26.68 -18.29
N GLY A 340 -24.70 -27.76 -17.56
CA GLY A 340 -24.98 -29.06 -18.15
C GLY A 340 -23.74 -29.85 -18.60
N LEU A 341 -22.54 -29.43 -18.26
CA LEU A 341 -21.32 -30.19 -18.50
C LEU A 341 -21.20 -31.30 -17.44
N ARG A 342 -21.67 -32.48 -17.77
CA ARG A 342 -21.46 -33.66 -16.94
C ARG A 342 -20.02 -34.12 -17.09
N SER A 343 -19.33 -34.31 -15.94
CA SER A 343 -18.08 -35.07 -15.91
C SER A 343 -18.35 -36.50 -16.36
N ASN A 344 -17.75 -36.92 -17.45
CA ASN A 344 -17.57 -38.34 -17.76
C ASN A 344 -16.57 -38.95 -16.79
#